data_e93b4c69855afcd7dbf50949cf2cae95
#
_entry.id   e93b4c69855afcd7dbf50949cf2cae95
#
_cell.length_a   1.000
_cell.length_b   1.000
_cell.length_c   1.000
_cell.angle_alpha   90.00
_cell.angle_beta   90.00
_cell.angle_gamma   90.00
#
_symmetry.space_group_name_H-M   'P 1'
#
loop_
_entity.id
_entity.type
_entity.pdbx_description
1 polymer ?
#
loop_
_entity_poly.entity_id
_entity_poly.type
_entity_poly.pdbx_seq_one_letter_code
_entity_poly.pdbx_strand_id
1 'polypeptide(L)'
;MRAAAVGLSILAALVLAGPASAARAKHRASPSPNASAASAASTVFIRGGGNGHGIGMSQYGTYGYALHGWSYQQILAHYYTGTQLGTTNPGQTVRVLLGGGSAAFAGATKAGGKTLNPSLTYDVVPLASGQLALVNQTTHKRVGKFNAPLTATGPGPLSLAGLGAYRGSLEFRPTGSGGVYTVNVVGLDDYVRGVIAAEMPSTWGLQALETQAVAARTYAITTDVSGTFYNLYPDTRSQMYRGVSAETPATDAAVAATAGQVVTYNGAPVVTYFSSSSGGHTENIEDAWPGASASPWLRGVDDPYDGAGGDPYHRWTRQVSVTAAAKDLGRLLKGKLVGIRVTQHGVSPRIMSATVIGTKGTTTVTGAQLQGAFGLLSTWASFTTISGSAGHAPVTGAVHGANDLSVITQLKRAFGLVGERTPVLRGRVVPAGRGDSVTIEMRAGKHWRRVGSVRLGKGGSYAVGVGRPGVYRTVYRGLDGPSVVVR
;
A
#
# COMPACT_ATOMS: atom_id res chain seq x y z
N MET A 1 3.25 37.05 8.06
CA MET A 1 2.15 36.54 7.19
C MET A 1 1.87 35.12 7.64
N ARG A 2 0.70 34.86 8.20
CA ARG A 2 0.35 33.54 8.77
C ARG A 2 -0.11 32.64 7.63
N ALA A 3 0.63 31.55 7.38
CA ALA A 3 0.19 30.47 6.46
C ALA A 3 -0.86 29.63 7.17
N ALA A 4 -2.05 29.56 6.59
CA ALA A 4 -3.13 28.71 7.05
C ALA A 4 -2.80 27.25 6.71
N ALA A 5 -2.60 26.42 7.74
CA ALA A 5 -2.48 24.98 7.60
C ALA A 5 -3.88 24.39 7.30
N VAL A 6 -4.08 23.94 6.08
CA VAL A 6 -5.28 23.15 5.71
C VAL A 6 -5.04 21.73 6.19
N GLY A 7 -5.66 21.39 7.32
CA GLY A 7 -5.68 20.01 7.82
C GLY A 7 -6.53 19.10 6.94
N LEU A 8 -5.89 18.29 6.12
CA LEU A 8 -6.55 17.25 5.33
C LEU A 8 -6.59 15.96 6.16
N SER A 9 -7.74 15.68 6.79
CA SER A 9 -7.98 14.43 7.49
C SER A 9 -8.10 13.29 6.47
N ILE A 10 -7.03 12.51 6.30
CA ILE A 10 -7.06 11.30 5.49
C ILE A 10 -7.48 10.15 6.40
N LEU A 11 -8.68 9.65 6.18
CA LEU A 11 -9.20 8.43 6.81
C LEU A 11 -8.46 7.22 6.21
N ALA A 12 -7.38 6.79 6.83
CA ALA A 12 -6.70 5.55 6.47
C ALA A 12 -7.45 4.37 7.10
N ALA A 13 -8.07 3.55 6.27
CA ALA A 13 -8.67 2.29 6.70
C ALA A 13 -7.57 1.31 7.13
N LEU A 14 -7.58 0.95 8.41
CA LEU A 14 -6.69 -0.04 9.02
C LEU A 14 -6.98 -1.42 8.42
N VAL A 15 -6.04 -1.99 7.68
CA VAL A 15 -6.02 -3.43 7.41
C VAL A 15 -4.99 -4.04 8.36
N LEU A 16 -5.48 -4.61 9.45
CA LEU A 16 -4.68 -5.44 10.34
C LEU A 16 -4.29 -6.74 9.61
N ALA A 17 -3.05 -6.86 9.19
CA ALA A 17 -2.48 -8.12 8.77
C ALA A 17 -2.12 -8.93 10.03
N GLY A 18 -2.99 -9.84 10.43
CA GLY A 18 -2.68 -10.91 11.37
C GLY A 18 -1.75 -11.95 10.71
N PRO A 19 -1.00 -12.76 11.49
CA PRO A 19 -0.09 -13.76 10.94
C PRO A 19 -0.85 -14.80 10.15
N ALA A 20 -0.41 -15.06 8.92
CA ALA A 20 -0.97 -16.07 8.04
C ALA A 20 -0.74 -17.47 8.64
N SER A 21 -1.78 -18.01 9.25
CA SER A 21 -1.87 -19.43 9.57
C SER A 21 -2.14 -20.19 8.28
N ALA A 22 -1.24 -21.09 7.91
CA ALA A 22 -1.37 -21.96 6.75
C ALA A 22 -2.53 -22.94 6.96
N ALA A 23 -3.72 -22.58 6.48
CA ALA A 23 -4.86 -23.46 6.43
C ALA A 23 -4.76 -24.34 5.17
N ARG A 24 -4.52 -25.63 5.42
CA ARG A 24 -4.54 -26.74 4.46
C ARG A 24 -5.89 -26.78 3.73
N ALA A 25 -5.90 -26.43 2.44
CA ALA A 25 -7.10 -26.48 1.60
C ALA A 25 -7.61 -27.91 1.49
N LYS A 26 -8.78 -28.19 2.05
CA LYS A 26 -9.56 -29.40 1.79
C LYS A 26 -10.15 -29.30 0.38
N HIS A 27 -9.83 -30.28 -0.46
CA HIS A 27 -10.48 -30.47 -1.76
C HIS A 27 -12.00 -30.50 -1.59
N ARG A 28 -12.67 -29.51 -2.14
CA ARG A 28 -14.12 -29.51 -2.29
C ARG A 28 -14.47 -30.06 -3.67
N ALA A 29 -15.28 -31.08 -3.70
CA ALA A 29 -15.78 -31.75 -4.91
C ALA A 29 -16.41 -30.73 -5.88
N SER A 30 -16.15 -30.93 -7.16
CA SER A 30 -16.74 -30.15 -8.26
C SER A 30 -18.25 -30.36 -8.28
N PRO A 31 -19.06 -29.28 -8.42
CA PRO A 31 -20.49 -29.43 -8.65
C PRO A 31 -20.75 -29.92 -10.08
N SER A 32 -21.70 -30.86 -10.22
CA SER A 32 -22.21 -31.36 -11.49
C SER A 32 -22.75 -30.28 -12.39
N PRO A 33 -22.66 -30.38 -13.71
CA PRO A 33 -23.08 -29.35 -14.64
C PRO A 33 -24.60 -29.41 -14.86
N ASN A 34 -25.34 -28.62 -14.11
CA ASN A 34 -26.71 -28.29 -14.52
C ASN A 34 -26.68 -27.23 -15.60
N ALA A 35 -27.33 -27.51 -16.74
CA ALA A 35 -27.44 -26.65 -17.90
C ALA A 35 -28.20 -25.36 -17.58
N SER A 36 -27.46 -24.28 -17.32
CA SER A 36 -27.96 -22.92 -17.34
C SER A 36 -27.22 -22.15 -18.41
N ALA A 37 -27.92 -21.26 -19.14
CA ALA A 37 -27.38 -20.44 -20.22
C ALA A 37 -25.97 -19.96 -19.91
N ALA A 38 -25.02 -20.16 -20.86
CA ALA A 38 -23.60 -19.87 -20.68
C ALA A 38 -23.40 -18.41 -20.24
N SER A 39 -23.29 -18.20 -18.95
CA SER A 39 -22.99 -16.91 -18.35
C SER A 39 -21.66 -16.43 -18.92
N ALA A 40 -21.62 -15.20 -19.43
CA ALA A 40 -20.39 -14.58 -19.87
C ALA A 40 -19.41 -14.53 -18.68
N ALA A 41 -18.35 -15.31 -18.75
CA ALA A 41 -17.30 -15.28 -17.75
C ALA A 41 -16.37 -14.09 -18.00
N SER A 42 -15.93 -13.42 -16.95
CA SER A 42 -15.05 -12.26 -17.06
C SER A 42 -14.10 -12.18 -15.88
N THR A 43 -12.85 -11.84 -16.15
CA THR A 43 -11.78 -11.71 -15.18
C THR A 43 -11.12 -10.35 -15.29
N VAL A 44 -10.84 -9.72 -14.17
CA VAL A 44 -10.07 -8.49 -14.08
C VAL A 44 -8.68 -8.85 -13.55
N PHE A 45 -7.66 -8.48 -14.29
CA PHE A 45 -6.25 -8.55 -13.90
C PHE A 45 -5.80 -7.16 -13.50
N ILE A 46 -5.15 -7.06 -12.34
CA ILE A 46 -4.55 -5.85 -11.82
C ILE A 46 -3.06 -6.13 -11.67
N ARG A 47 -2.22 -5.41 -12.40
CA ARG A 47 -0.76 -5.48 -12.29
C ARG A 47 -0.24 -4.17 -11.78
N GLY A 48 0.66 -4.21 -10.81
CA GLY A 48 1.20 -3.00 -10.21
C GLY A 48 2.64 -3.14 -9.75
N GLY A 49 3.16 -2.06 -9.22
CA GLY A 49 4.49 -1.96 -8.64
C GLY A 49 4.49 -1.03 -7.43
N GLY A 50 5.43 -1.28 -6.51
CA GLY A 50 5.62 -0.50 -5.31
C GLY A 50 4.59 -0.75 -4.20
N ASN A 51 4.90 -0.23 -3.01
CA ASN A 51 4.07 -0.27 -1.82
C ASN A 51 4.18 1.07 -1.07
N GLY A 52 3.05 1.77 -0.92
CA GLY A 52 2.96 3.09 -0.32
C GLY A 52 2.78 4.21 -1.34
N HIS A 53 2.92 5.47 -0.88
CA HIS A 53 2.64 6.68 -1.67
C HIS A 53 3.69 6.98 -2.75
N GLY A 54 4.93 6.51 -2.57
CA GLY A 54 6.04 6.68 -3.52
C GLY A 54 6.70 8.04 -3.55
N ILE A 55 6.36 8.96 -2.63
CA ILE A 55 6.97 10.28 -2.53
C ILE A 55 8.26 10.18 -1.74
N GLY A 56 9.33 10.82 -2.22
CA GLY A 56 10.63 10.83 -1.55
C GLY A 56 11.30 9.46 -1.56
N MET A 57 11.79 8.99 -0.41
CA MET A 57 12.65 7.81 -0.34
C MET A 57 11.88 6.47 -0.38
N SER A 58 12.38 5.53 -1.19
CA SER A 58 12.00 4.12 -1.14
C SER A 58 12.90 3.37 -0.16
N GLN A 59 12.31 2.62 0.79
CA GLN A 59 13.07 1.82 1.74
C GLN A 59 13.80 0.66 1.03
N TYR A 60 13.11 -0.10 0.17
CA TYR A 60 13.74 -1.15 -0.64
C TYR A 60 14.75 -0.60 -1.65
N GLY A 61 14.46 0.56 -2.27
CA GLY A 61 15.43 1.23 -3.14
C GLY A 61 16.68 1.65 -2.38
N THR A 62 16.53 2.23 -1.18
CA THR A 62 17.63 2.54 -0.26
C THR A 62 18.50 1.32 0.03
N TYR A 63 17.89 0.17 0.32
CA TYR A 63 18.63 -1.08 0.48
C TYR A 63 19.34 -1.49 -0.80
N GLY A 64 18.67 -1.38 -1.95
CA GLY A 64 19.26 -1.67 -3.25
C GLY A 64 20.48 -0.79 -3.57
N TYR A 65 20.39 0.52 -3.35
CA TYR A 65 21.53 1.44 -3.50
C TYR A 65 22.69 1.09 -2.56
N ALA A 66 22.39 0.77 -1.29
CA ALA A 66 23.41 0.34 -0.31
C ALA A 66 24.12 -0.94 -0.76
N LEU A 67 23.42 -1.92 -1.31
CA LEU A 67 24.00 -3.13 -1.90
C LEU A 67 24.93 -2.83 -3.09
N HIS A 68 24.72 -1.71 -3.78
CA HIS A 68 25.56 -1.24 -4.88
C HIS A 68 26.67 -0.26 -4.43
N GLY A 69 26.94 -0.17 -3.13
CA GLY A 69 28.05 0.57 -2.57
C GLY A 69 27.81 2.08 -2.41
N TRP A 70 26.57 2.55 -2.51
CA TRP A 70 26.26 3.96 -2.25
C TRP A 70 26.32 4.26 -0.76
N SER A 71 26.88 5.42 -0.41
CA SER A 71 26.83 5.92 0.96
C SER A 71 25.46 6.50 1.27
N TYR A 72 25.10 6.58 2.56
CA TYR A 72 23.83 7.17 2.98
C TYR A 72 23.67 8.62 2.52
N GLN A 73 24.74 9.40 2.44
CA GLN A 73 24.72 10.77 1.92
C GLN A 73 24.30 10.80 0.45
N GLN A 74 24.87 9.90 -0.37
CA GLN A 74 24.53 9.79 -1.80
C GLN A 74 23.06 9.35 -1.96
N ILE A 75 22.61 8.41 -1.16
CA ILE A 75 21.23 7.90 -1.20
C ILE A 75 20.24 9.00 -0.82
N LEU A 76 20.50 9.76 0.26
CA LEU A 76 19.65 10.89 0.67
C LEU A 76 19.61 11.98 -0.40
N ALA A 77 20.74 12.35 -0.98
CA ALA A 77 20.82 13.37 -2.04
C ALA A 77 20.10 12.93 -3.33
N HIS A 78 20.04 11.62 -3.60
CA HIS A 78 19.31 11.08 -4.73
C HIS A 78 17.80 11.23 -4.56
N TYR A 79 17.26 10.80 -3.42
CA TYR A 79 15.80 10.83 -3.18
C TYR A 79 15.27 12.21 -2.83
N TYR A 80 16.06 13.04 -2.15
CA TYR A 80 15.69 14.40 -1.76
C TYR A 80 16.52 15.40 -2.57
N THR A 81 16.04 15.69 -3.78
CA THR A 81 16.79 16.45 -4.78
C THR A 81 17.14 17.86 -4.33
N GLY A 82 18.39 18.28 -4.57
CA GLY A 82 18.87 19.63 -4.23
C GLY A 82 19.04 19.91 -2.74
N THR A 83 18.98 18.86 -1.90
CA THR A 83 19.19 18.98 -0.44
C THR A 83 20.64 18.75 -0.04
N GLN A 84 20.94 19.11 1.19
CA GLN A 84 22.22 18.90 1.85
C GLN A 84 22.01 18.35 3.27
N LEU A 85 23.02 17.73 3.84
CA LEU A 85 22.99 17.38 5.25
C LEU A 85 23.28 18.62 6.10
N GLY A 86 22.46 18.82 7.12
CA GLY A 86 22.63 19.79 8.18
C GLY A 86 22.60 19.11 9.53
N THR A 87 22.55 19.91 10.59
CA THR A 87 22.46 19.43 11.96
C THR A 87 21.29 20.10 12.69
N THR A 88 20.72 19.39 13.68
CA THR A 88 19.68 19.91 14.56
C THR A 88 20.18 20.02 15.98
N ASN A 89 19.40 20.72 16.83
CA ASN A 89 19.70 20.84 18.26
C ASN A 89 19.69 19.43 18.93
N PRO A 90 20.79 18.98 19.52
CA PRO A 90 20.86 17.68 20.17
C PRO A 90 19.95 17.54 21.41
N GLY A 91 19.52 18.66 22.02
CA GLY A 91 18.56 18.69 23.11
C GLY A 91 17.09 18.67 22.68
N GLN A 92 16.81 18.58 21.37
CA GLN A 92 15.45 18.58 20.86
C GLN A 92 14.67 17.31 21.28
N THR A 93 13.41 17.50 21.64
CA THR A 93 12.49 16.41 21.97
C THR A 93 11.32 16.38 21.01
N VAL A 94 10.73 15.18 20.85
CA VAL A 94 9.48 14.95 20.15
C VAL A 94 8.43 14.38 21.09
N ARG A 95 7.17 14.52 20.71
CA ARG A 95 6.01 14.16 21.51
C ARG A 95 5.14 13.20 20.71
N VAL A 96 5.09 11.92 21.13
CA VAL A 96 4.39 10.86 20.41
C VAL A 96 3.14 10.46 21.19
N LEU A 97 1.96 10.55 20.58
CA LEU A 97 0.71 10.08 21.17
C LEU A 97 0.63 8.54 21.08
N LEU A 98 0.98 7.86 22.18
CA LEU A 98 0.97 6.39 22.22
C LEU A 98 -0.44 5.78 22.24
N GLY A 99 -1.43 6.50 22.78
CA GLY A 99 -2.80 6.03 22.81
C GLY A 99 -3.73 6.89 23.66
N GLY A 100 -5.01 6.50 23.71
CA GLY A 100 -6.05 7.08 24.54
C GLY A 100 -6.91 5.95 25.13
N GLY A 101 -7.00 5.86 26.46
CA GLY A 101 -7.74 4.79 27.14
C GLY A 101 -7.31 4.62 28.60
N SER A 102 -7.20 3.39 29.08
CA SER A 102 -6.58 3.10 30.37
C SER A 102 -5.07 3.23 30.25
N ALA A 103 -4.40 3.73 31.30
CA ALA A 103 -2.96 3.90 31.34
C ALA A 103 -2.40 3.35 32.66
N ALA A 104 -1.50 2.37 32.55
CA ALA A 104 -0.76 1.82 33.67
C ALA A 104 0.72 1.77 33.30
N PHE A 105 1.60 2.26 34.20
CA PHE A 105 3.03 2.33 33.93
C PHE A 105 3.89 1.87 35.12
N ALA A 106 5.14 1.47 34.84
CA ALA A 106 6.15 1.12 35.80
C ALA A 106 7.52 1.70 35.41
N GLY A 107 8.54 1.59 36.30
CA GLY A 107 9.89 2.08 36.02
C GLY A 107 10.12 3.55 36.42
N ALA A 108 9.07 4.28 36.77
CA ALA A 108 9.19 5.68 37.16
C ALA A 108 9.65 5.84 38.61
N THR A 109 10.58 6.75 38.86
CA THR A 109 10.98 7.18 40.19
C THR A 109 10.27 8.43 40.69
N LYS A 110 9.62 9.17 39.77
CA LYS A 110 8.83 10.37 40.08
C LYS A 110 7.60 10.46 39.20
N ALA A 111 6.47 10.94 39.74
CA ALA A 111 5.34 11.43 38.97
C ALA A 111 4.62 12.58 39.69
N GLY A 112 4.36 13.67 39.01
CA GLY A 112 3.71 14.87 39.58
C GLY A 112 4.39 15.39 40.82
N GLY A 113 5.72 15.32 40.92
CA GLY A 113 6.51 15.74 42.07
C GLY A 113 6.56 14.73 43.22
N LYS A 114 5.83 13.62 43.15
CA LYS A 114 5.88 12.53 44.17
C LYS A 114 6.95 11.53 43.81
N THR A 115 7.70 11.05 44.81
CA THR A 115 8.63 9.92 44.68
C THR A 115 7.83 8.62 44.55
N LEU A 116 8.23 7.78 43.63
CA LEU A 116 7.63 6.48 43.34
C LEU A 116 8.64 5.36 43.53
N ASN A 117 8.15 4.16 43.76
CA ASN A 117 8.92 2.94 43.68
C ASN A 117 8.90 2.42 42.24
N PRO A 118 10.04 2.38 41.52
CA PRO A 118 10.09 1.97 40.11
C PRO A 118 9.72 0.49 39.88
N SER A 119 9.76 -0.36 40.93
CA SER A 119 9.35 -1.77 40.82
C SER A 119 7.84 -1.98 40.88
N LEU A 120 7.07 -0.94 41.14
CA LEU A 120 5.61 -1.02 41.26
C LEU A 120 4.93 -0.44 39.99
N THR A 121 3.75 -0.97 39.71
CA THR A 121 2.88 -0.45 38.63
C THR A 121 1.87 0.55 39.20
N TYR A 122 1.65 1.62 38.47
CA TYR A 122 0.73 2.68 38.81
C TYR A 122 -0.30 2.92 37.71
N ASP A 123 -1.56 2.94 38.08
CA ASP A 123 -2.67 3.33 37.19
C ASP A 123 -2.86 4.84 37.22
N VAL A 124 -3.11 5.43 36.05
CA VAL A 124 -3.52 6.80 35.92
C VAL A 124 -5.03 6.82 35.59
N VAL A 125 -5.81 7.40 36.51
CA VAL A 125 -7.27 7.39 36.47
C VAL A 125 -7.77 8.82 36.30
N PRO A 126 -8.57 9.14 35.27
CA PRO A 126 -9.15 10.46 35.10
C PRO A 126 -10.27 10.69 36.15
N LEU A 127 -10.34 11.91 36.65
CA LEU A 127 -11.36 12.34 37.60
C LEU A 127 -12.36 13.28 36.92
N ALA A 128 -13.59 13.33 37.45
CA ALA A 128 -14.65 14.22 36.94
C ALA A 128 -14.27 15.72 36.94
N SER A 129 -13.32 16.11 37.81
CA SER A 129 -12.76 17.46 37.90
C SER A 129 -11.80 17.82 36.78
N GLY A 130 -11.50 16.90 35.82
CA GLY A 130 -10.46 17.08 34.82
C GLY A 130 -9.03 16.83 35.36
N GLN A 131 -8.89 16.46 36.63
CA GLN A 131 -7.62 16.04 37.23
C GLN A 131 -7.37 14.56 36.97
N LEU A 132 -6.16 14.11 37.32
CA LEU A 132 -5.73 12.71 37.26
C LEU A 132 -5.44 12.21 38.65
N ALA A 133 -5.91 11.01 38.99
CA ALA A 133 -5.46 10.28 40.19
C ALA A 133 -4.37 9.28 39.79
N LEU A 134 -3.31 9.21 40.57
CA LEU A 134 -2.29 8.15 40.53
C LEU A 134 -2.61 7.11 41.59
N VAL A 135 -2.73 5.84 41.19
CA VAL A 135 -3.14 4.75 42.08
C VAL A 135 -2.09 3.63 41.95
N ASN A 136 -1.61 3.14 43.10
CA ASN A 136 -0.78 1.94 43.12
C ASN A 136 -1.65 0.73 42.76
N GLN A 137 -1.28 0.00 41.70
CA GLN A 137 -2.11 -1.08 41.14
C GLN A 137 -2.24 -2.27 42.14
N THR A 138 -1.19 -2.57 42.93
CA THR A 138 -1.19 -3.71 43.85
C THR A 138 -1.99 -3.44 45.12
N THR A 139 -1.85 -2.23 45.67
CA THR A 139 -2.48 -1.89 46.97
C THR A 139 -3.81 -1.14 46.79
N HIS A 140 -4.15 -0.75 45.59
CA HIS A 140 -5.28 0.12 45.22
C HIS A 140 -5.32 1.47 45.98
N LYS A 141 -4.21 1.84 46.63
CA LYS A 141 -4.08 3.10 47.36
C LYS A 141 -3.73 4.23 46.39
N ARG A 142 -4.45 5.34 46.51
CA ARG A 142 -4.17 6.54 45.74
C ARG A 142 -2.92 7.23 46.28
N VAL A 143 -1.93 7.45 45.41
CA VAL A 143 -0.70 8.20 45.66
C VAL A 143 -0.96 9.71 45.72
N GLY A 144 -1.83 10.19 44.84
CA GLY A 144 -2.18 11.61 44.79
C GLY A 144 -3.21 11.95 43.69
N LYS A 145 -3.63 13.22 43.71
CA LYS A 145 -4.40 13.86 42.64
C LYS A 145 -3.54 14.94 42.00
N PHE A 146 -3.59 15.07 40.71
CA PHE A 146 -2.70 15.98 39.95
C PHE A 146 -3.50 16.71 38.86
N ASN A 147 -3.13 17.94 38.63
CA ASN A 147 -3.59 18.65 37.41
C ASN A 147 -2.91 18.05 36.19
N ALA A 148 -3.60 18.08 35.05
CA ALA A 148 -3.01 17.68 33.80
C ALA A 148 -2.06 18.77 33.23
N PRO A 149 -0.92 18.40 32.65
CA PRO A 149 -0.44 17.04 32.44
C PRO A 149 0.21 16.43 33.70
N LEU A 150 -0.04 15.16 33.93
CA LEU A 150 0.76 14.38 34.92
C LEU A 150 1.95 13.77 34.17
N THR A 151 3.17 14.11 34.58
CA THR A 151 4.41 13.58 33.98
C THR A 151 5.08 12.58 34.89
N ALA A 152 5.40 11.40 34.36
CA ALA A 152 6.18 10.36 34.99
C ALA A 152 7.59 10.29 34.41
N THR A 153 8.62 10.20 35.26
CA THR A 153 10.04 10.17 34.87
C THR A 153 10.78 9.10 35.63
N GLY A 154 11.84 8.55 35.04
CA GLY A 154 12.73 7.57 35.67
C GLY A 154 14.13 7.62 35.04
N PRO A 155 15.11 6.90 35.64
CA PRO A 155 16.48 6.85 35.13
C PRO A 155 16.64 5.98 33.89
N GLY A 156 15.66 5.12 33.60
CA GLY A 156 15.64 4.20 32.45
C GLY A 156 14.31 4.26 31.69
N PRO A 157 14.11 3.35 30.75
CA PRO A 157 12.85 3.27 30.02
C PRO A 157 11.65 3.01 30.93
N LEU A 158 10.55 3.66 30.70
CA LEU A 158 9.29 3.47 31.40
C LEU A 158 8.43 2.44 30.66
N SER A 159 7.95 1.42 31.35
CA SER A 159 7.03 0.43 30.82
C SER A 159 5.62 0.98 30.83
N LEU A 160 4.90 0.84 29.71
CA LEU A 160 3.48 1.16 29.56
C LEU A 160 2.72 -0.13 29.27
N ALA A 161 1.76 -0.47 30.13
CA ALA A 161 1.04 -1.74 30.05
C ALA A 161 0.36 -1.91 28.67
N GLY A 162 0.56 -3.07 28.05
CA GLY A 162 0.02 -3.41 26.74
C GLY A 162 0.72 -2.79 25.54
N LEU A 163 1.70 -1.88 25.73
CA LEU A 163 2.38 -1.17 24.63
C LEU A 163 3.90 -1.37 24.61
N GLY A 164 4.56 -1.63 25.76
CA GLY A 164 6.00 -1.84 25.81
C GLY A 164 6.73 -0.80 26.64
N ALA A 165 8.05 -0.68 26.45
CA ALA A 165 8.92 0.24 27.17
C ALA A 165 9.39 1.39 26.28
N TYR A 166 9.48 2.59 26.85
CA TYR A 166 9.80 3.83 26.14
C TYR A 166 10.84 4.64 26.89
N ARG A 167 11.84 5.17 26.18
CA ARG A 167 12.81 6.13 26.71
C ARG A 167 12.14 7.49 26.96
N GLY A 168 12.79 8.36 27.72
CA GLY A 168 12.26 9.68 28.05
C GLY A 168 11.21 9.64 29.15
N SER A 169 10.15 10.41 29.03
CA SER A 169 9.07 10.52 30.00
C SER A 169 7.71 10.19 29.41
N LEU A 170 6.77 9.82 30.28
CA LEU A 170 5.36 9.64 29.92
C LEU A 170 4.54 10.80 30.49
N GLU A 171 3.76 11.43 29.64
CA GLU A 171 2.84 12.48 29.99
C GLU A 171 1.40 12.02 29.80
N PHE A 172 0.57 12.25 30.81
CA PHE A 172 -0.81 11.81 30.85
C PHE A 172 -1.76 13.00 30.87
N ARG A 173 -2.82 12.95 30.06
CA ARG A 173 -3.88 13.95 30.00
C ARG A 173 -5.24 13.26 29.95
N PRO A 174 -6.30 13.76 30.64
CA PRO A 174 -7.62 13.18 30.52
C PRO A 174 -8.17 13.38 29.10
N THR A 175 -8.88 12.37 28.59
CA THR A 175 -9.73 12.52 27.41
C THR A 175 -11.08 13.09 27.84
N GLY A 176 -11.80 13.75 26.92
CA GLY A 176 -13.17 14.19 27.19
C GLY A 176 -14.18 13.07 27.41
N SER A 177 -13.79 11.80 27.17
CA SER A 177 -14.66 10.60 27.22
C SER A 177 -14.32 9.63 28.37
N GLY A 178 -13.58 10.08 29.37
CA GLY A 178 -13.28 9.25 30.56
C GLY A 178 -12.02 8.37 30.43
N GLY A 179 -11.23 8.52 29.38
CA GLY A 179 -9.92 7.88 29.20
C GLY A 179 -8.75 8.81 29.52
N VAL A 180 -7.54 8.34 29.23
CA VAL A 180 -6.28 9.07 29.41
C VAL A 180 -5.47 9.02 28.13
N TYR A 181 -5.14 10.18 27.55
CA TYR A 181 -4.08 10.27 26.54
C TYR A 181 -2.73 10.03 27.17
N THR A 182 -1.95 9.15 26.59
CA THR A 182 -0.55 8.91 26.97
C THR A 182 0.36 9.41 25.87
N VAL A 183 1.22 10.36 26.20
CA VAL A 183 2.21 10.94 25.28
C VAL A 183 3.61 10.57 25.77
N ASN A 184 4.42 10.01 24.90
CA ASN A 184 5.84 9.86 25.17
C ASN A 184 6.57 11.13 24.76
N VAL A 185 7.26 11.76 25.70
CA VAL A 185 8.14 12.90 25.47
C VAL A 185 9.57 12.38 25.52
N VAL A 186 10.25 12.37 24.38
CA VAL A 186 11.49 11.63 24.18
C VAL A 186 12.51 12.47 23.40
N GLY A 187 13.79 12.31 23.71
CA GLY A 187 14.88 12.88 22.92
C GLY A 187 14.84 12.41 21.48
N LEU A 188 15.21 13.28 20.56
CA LEU A 188 15.03 13.02 19.12
C LEU A 188 15.77 11.75 18.65
N ASP A 189 17.03 11.55 19.05
CA ASP A 189 17.80 10.35 18.70
C ASP A 189 17.25 9.08 19.38
N ASP A 190 16.77 9.17 20.59
CA ASP A 190 16.09 8.05 21.27
C ASP A 190 14.75 7.69 20.61
N TYR A 191 14.04 8.68 20.06
CA TYR A 191 12.88 8.44 19.21
C TYR A 191 13.26 7.68 17.95
N VAL A 192 14.31 8.13 17.24
CA VAL A 192 14.77 7.50 15.99
C VAL A 192 15.20 6.05 16.23
N ARG A 193 15.83 5.70 17.35
CA ARG A 193 16.13 4.29 17.73
C ARG A 193 14.88 3.42 17.74
N GLY A 194 13.80 3.91 18.33
CA GLY A 194 12.52 3.20 18.39
C GLY A 194 11.75 3.17 17.05
N VAL A 195 12.17 3.95 16.04
CA VAL A 195 11.56 4.04 14.72
C VAL A 195 12.27 3.13 13.71
N ILE A 196 13.59 3.29 13.51
CA ILE A 196 14.26 2.70 12.33
C ILE A 196 14.20 1.19 12.30
N ALA A 197 14.27 0.52 13.46
CA ALA A 197 14.15 -0.94 13.53
C ALA A 197 12.70 -1.44 13.31
N ALA A 198 11.70 -0.57 13.46
CA ALA A 198 10.32 -0.86 13.16
C ALA A 198 9.97 -0.56 11.68
N GLU A 199 10.78 0.29 11.02
CA GLU A 199 10.60 0.70 9.63
C GLU A 199 11.43 -0.12 8.64
N MET A 200 12.65 -0.53 9.02
CA MET A 200 13.57 -1.30 8.18
C MET A 200 14.10 -2.54 8.91
N PRO A 201 14.30 -3.67 8.20
CA PRO A 201 15.04 -4.82 8.75
C PRO A 201 16.47 -4.41 9.16
N SER A 202 16.86 -4.73 10.40
CA SER A 202 18.19 -4.41 10.93
C SER A 202 19.35 -5.08 10.19
N THR A 203 19.05 -6.06 9.31
CA THR A 203 19.99 -6.78 8.45
C THR A 203 20.32 -6.08 7.13
N TRP A 204 19.71 -4.93 6.82
CA TRP A 204 19.89 -4.25 5.52
C TRP A 204 21.20 -3.49 5.36
N GLY A 205 22.07 -3.57 6.36
CA GLY A 205 23.39 -2.96 6.34
C GLY A 205 23.39 -1.49 6.77
N LEU A 206 24.59 -1.03 7.15
CA LEU A 206 24.75 0.26 7.84
C LEU A 206 24.27 1.45 7.00
N GLN A 207 24.63 1.49 5.69
CA GLN A 207 24.28 2.62 4.84
C GLN A 207 22.77 2.80 4.66
N ALA A 208 22.02 1.70 4.57
CA ALA A 208 20.55 1.77 4.51
C ALA A 208 19.95 2.25 5.84
N LEU A 209 20.46 1.74 6.95
CA LEU A 209 19.99 2.13 8.29
C LEU A 209 20.32 3.57 8.62
N GLU A 210 21.53 4.06 8.24
CA GLU A 210 21.93 5.46 8.38
C GLU A 210 21.04 6.40 7.55
N THR A 211 20.72 6.00 6.32
CA THR A 211 19.79 6.74 5.45
C THR A 211 18.43 6.89 6.11
N GLN A 212 17.88 5.79 6.62
CA GLN A 212 16.59 5.80 7.33
C GLN A 212 16.66 6.64 8.61
N ALA A 213 17.76 6.59 9.36
CA ALA A 213 17.90 7.35 10.60
C ALA A 213 17.86 8.85 10.35
N VAL A 214 18.57 9.34 9.33
CA VAL A 214 18.55 10.77 8.94
C VAL A 214 17.18 11.18 8.41
N ALA A 215 16.57 10.36 7.55
CA ALA A 215 15.23 10.65 7.01
C ALA A 215 14.18 10.67 8.12
N ALA A 216 14.16 9.68 9.02
CA ALA A 216 13.19 9.60 10.11
C ALA A 216 13.36 10.75 11.13
N ARG A 217 14.61 11.13 11.42
CA ARG A 217 14.92 12.29 12.28
C ARG A 217 14.40 13.57 11.69
N THR A 218 14.64 13.79 10.41
CA THR A 218 14.21 15.01 9.70
C THR A 218 12.69 15.08 9.62
N TYR A 219 12.04 13.98 9.29
CA TYR A 219 10.57 13.87 9.28
C TYR A 219 9.98 14.25 10.65
N ALA A 220 10.57 13.73 11.73
CA ALA A 220 10.05 13.95 13.07
C ALA A 220 10.05 15.42 13.51
N ILE A 221 11.05 16.21 13.09
CA ILE A 221 11.14 17.63 13.46
C ILE A 221 10.42 18.57 12.51
N THR A 222 10.08 18.07 11.31
CA THR A 222 9.37 18.86 10.29
C THR A 222 7.88 18.54 10.22
N THR A 223 7.41 17.62 11.06
CA THR A 223 6.01 17.18 11.09
C THR A 223 5.37 17.50 12.43
N ASP A 224 4.20 18.15 12.38
CA ASP A 224 3.32 18.33 13.53
C ASP A 224 1.88 18.05 13.12
N VAL A 225 1.39 16.85 13.49
CA VAL A 225 0.07 16.37 13.06
C VAL A 225 -1.09 16.94 13.87
N SER A 226 -0.82 17.53 15.05
CA SER A 226 -1.90 18.00 15.93
C SER A 226 -1.87 19.50 16.22
N GLY A 227 -0.69 20.13 16.18
CA GLY A 227 -0.49 21.53 16.61
C GLY A 227 -0.85 21.78 18.08
N THR A 228 -0.98 20.72 18.92
CA THR A 228 -1.44 20.83 20.31
C THR A 228 -0.42 20.30 21.31
N PHE A 229 -0.68 19.12 21.90
CA PHE A 229 0.17 18.58 22.97
C PHE A 229 1.02 17.37 22.51
N TYR A 230 0.92 16.95 21.26
CA TYR A 230 1.78 15.95 20.62
C TYR A 230 2.06 16.33 19.17
N ASN A 231 3.13 15.78 18.59
CA ASN A 231 3.56 16.07 17.22
C ASN A 231 3.35 14.89 16.29
N LEU A 232 3.43 13.66 16.81
CA LEU A 232 3.53 12.44 16.00
C LEU A 232 2.57 11.35 16.52
N TYR A 233 2.18 10.45 15.62
CA TYR A 233 1.56 9.16 15.94
C TYR A 233 2.60 8.04 15.93
N PRO A 234 2.35 6.90 16.63
CA PRO A 234 3.28 5.77 16.73
C PRO A 234 3.10 4.74 15.60
N ASP A 235 2.40 5.09 14.54
CA ASP A 235 2.01 4.20 13.46
C ASP A 235 2.13 4.87 12.07
N THR A 236 1.65 4.22 11.01
CA THR A 236 1.74 4.69 9.61
C THR A 236 1.10 6.06 9.34
N ARG A 237 0.41 6.66 10.29
CA ARG A 237 -0.04 8.07 10.19
C ARG A 237 1.12 9.06 10.34
N SER A 238 2.21 8.62 10.95
CA SER A 238 3.49 9.33 11.02
C SER A 238 4.63 8.37 10.70
N GLN A 239 5.18 7.66 11.69
CA GLN A 239 6.21 6.64 11.55
C GLN A 239 5.96 5.50 12.53
N MET A 240 6.33 4.27 12.17
CA MET A 240 6.23 3.14 13.09
C MET A 240 7.17 3.36 14.27
N TYR A 241 6.63 3.57 15.45
CA TYR A 241 7.38 3.79 16.69
C TYR A 241 7.05 2.72 17.71
N ARG A 242 8.05 1.87 18.06
CA ARG A 242 7.88 0.73 18.95
C ARG A 242 8.64 0.87 20.26
N GLY A 243 9.27 2.03 20.49
CA GLY A 243 10.10 2.26 21.66
C GLY A 243 11.26 1.27 21.76
N VAL A 244 11.66 0.92 22.97
CA VAL A 244 12.85 0.09 23.24
C VAL A 244 12.75 -1.32 22.66
N SER A 245 11.53 -1.85 22.49
CA SER A 245 11.33 -3.21 21.98
C SER A 245 11.77 -3.39 20.51
N ALA A 246 11.90 -2.31 19.76
CA ALA A 246 12.38 -2.34 18.38
C ALA A 246 13.90 -2.20 18.27
N GLU A 247 14.58 -1.65 19.27
CA GLU A 247 16.01 -1.34 19.22
C GLU A 247 16.86 -2.58 19.00
N THR A 248 17.88 -2.46 18.14
CA THR A 248 18.91 -3.48 17.93
C THR A 248 20.29 -2.83 17.92
N PRO A 249 21.39 -3.56 18.19
CA PRO A 249 22.74 -3.01 18.15
C PRO A 249 23.06 -2.35 16.78
N ALA A 250 22.60 -2.94 15.68
CA ALA A 250 22.85 -2.40 14.32
C ALA A 250 22.12 -1.07 14.09
N THR A 251 20.84 -0.99 14.50
CA THR A 251 20.06 0.25 14.37
C THR A 251 20.55 1.34 15.30
N ASP A 252 20.95 0.98 16.51
CA ASP A 252 21.54 1.93 17.48
C ASP A 252 22.87 2.50 16.99
N ALA A 253 23.71 1.68 16.36
CA ALA A 253 24.95 2.12 15.74
C ALA A 253 24.69 3.12 14.59
N ALA A 254 23.69 2.87 13.75
CA ALA A 254 23.33 3.78 12.66
C ALA A 254 22.82 5.14 13.18
N VAL A 255 21.99 5.13 14.23
CA VAL A 255 21.53 6.38 14.88
C VAL A 255 22.70 7.15 15.50
N ALA A 256 23.61 6.46 16.16
CA ALA A 256 24.79 7.08 16.77
C ALA A 256 25.73 7.68 15.72
N ALA A 257 25.99 6.97 14.63
CA ALA A 257 26.85 7.45 13.53
C ALA A 257 26.29 8.69 12.82
N THR A 258 24.97 8.85 12.84
CA THR A 258 24.26 9.98 12.20
C THR A 258 23.63 10.94 13.22
N ALA A 259 24.12 10.96 14.47
CA ALA A 259 23.53 11.74 15.55
C ALA A 259 23.34 13.21 15.17
N GLY A 260 22.13 13.73 15.36
CA GLY A 260 21.76 15.12 15.05
C GLY A 260 21.75 15.49 13.57
N GLN A 261 22.10 14.60 12.62
CA GLN A 261 22.08 14.91 11.18
C GLN A 261 20.65 14.94 10.64
N VAL A 262 20.37 15.91 9.79
CA VAL A 262 19.06 16.14 9.15
C VAL A 262 19.24 16.55 7.69
N VAL A 263 18.21 16.32 6.88
CA VAL A 263 18.13 16.81 5.49
C VAL A 263 17.66 18.26 5.48
N THR A 264 18.41 19.11 4.80
CA THR A 264 18.10 20.56 4.70
C THR A 264 17.99 21.01 3.25
N TYR A 265 17.13 21.99 3.01
CA TYR A 265 17.05 22.72 1.76
C TYR A 265 17.18 24.22 2.07
N ASN A 266 18.13 24.90 1.44
CA ASN A 266 18.48 26.30 1.76
C ASN A 266 18.77 26.51 3.26
N GLY A 267 19.46 25.55 3.90
CA GLY A 267 19.86 25.62 5.30
C GLY A 267 18.77 25.32 6.34
N ALA A 268 17.52 25.07 5.93
CA ALA A 268 16.41 24.72 6.82
C ALA A 268 16.03 23.23 6.68
N PRO A 269 15.72 22.50 7.76
CA PRO A 269 15.19 21.16 7.69
C PRO A 269 13.90 21.09 6.85
N VAL A 270 13.77 20.06 6.01
CA VAL A 270 12.62 19.88 5.12
C VAL A 270 11.99 18.51 5.33
N VAL A 271 10.68 18.39 5.07
CA VAL A 271 9.98 17.13 5.27
C VAL A 271 10.53 16.03 4.34
N THR A 272 10.83 14.89 4.93
CA THR A 272 11.43 13.73 4.28
C THR A 272 10.47 12.54 4.30
N TYR A 273 9.50 12.55 3.39
CA TYR A 273 8.58 11.41 3.23
C TYR A 273 9.33 10.18 2.71
N PHE A 274 8.91 9.00 3.15
CA PHE A 274 9.41 7.73 2.67
C PHE A 274 8.29 6.68 2.65
N SER A 275 8.49 5.63 1.86
CA SER A 275 7.57 4.50 1.77
C SER A 275 8.31 3.22 1.45
N SER A 276 7.66 2.07 1.60
CA SER A 276 8.31 0.75 1.52
C SER A 276 9.00 0.51 0.18
N SER A 277 8.29 0.69 -0.95
CA SER A 277 8.81 0.40 -2.28
C SER A 277 8.28 1.41 -3.31
N SER A 278 9.18 1.93 -4.13
CA SER A 278 8.84 2.83 -5.24
C SER A 278 8.20 2.09 -6.41
N GLY A 279 8.56 0.82 -6.62
CA GLY A 279 8.29 0.07 -7.83
C GLY A 279 9.24 0.44 -9.00
N GLY A 280 10.37 1.12 -8.73
CA GLY A 280 11.37 1.51 -9.71
C GLY A 280 11.34 2.96 -10.16
N HIS A 281 10.43 3.78 -9.64
CA HIS A 281 10.40 5.23 -9.81
C HIS A 281 9.58 5.88 -8.70
N THR A 282 10.09 6.91 -8.07
CA THR A 282 9.33 7.69 -7.07
C THR A 282 8.39 8.68 -7.74
N GLU A 283 7.56 9.39 -6.97
CA GLU A 283 6.52 10.29 -7.51
C GLU A 283 6.70 11.71 -6.98
N ASN A 284 6.30 12.70 -7.78
CA ASN A 284 6.16 14.06 -7.30
C ASN A 284 5.10 14.16 -6.22
N ILE A 285 5.31 15.01 -5.22
CA ILE A 285 4.34 15.16 -4.14
C ILE A 285 2.97 15.64 -4.63
N GLU A 286 2.93 16.59 -5.55
CA GLU A 286 1.69 17.14 -6.11
C GLU A 286 0.92 16.15 -6.98
N ASP A 287 1.60 15.17 -7.57
CA ASP A 287 0.97 14.09 -8.36
C ASP A 287 0.38 13.01 -7.45
N ALA A 288 1.10 12.64 -6.38
CA ALA A 288 0.63 11.64 -5.43
C ALA A 288 -0.48 12.17 -4.52
N TRP A 289 -0.38 13.43 -4.08
CA TRP A 289 -1.35 14.10 -3.22
C TRP A 289 -1.94 15.34 -3.88
N PRO A 290 -3.05 15.22 -4.60
CA PRO A 290 -3.69 16.35 -5.27
C PRO A 290 -3.99 17.51 -4.29
N GLY A 291 -3.52 18.68 -4.62
CA GLY A 291 -3.62 19.89 -3.78
C GLY A 291 -2.39 20.17 -2.91
N ALA A 292 -1.42 19.25 -2.85
CA ALA A 292 -0.11 19.56 -2.29
C ALA A 292 0.66 20.51 -3.22
N SER A 293 1.43 21.43 -2.62
CA SER A 293 2.32 22.29 -3.39
C SER A 293 3.55 21.50 -3.85
N ALA A 294 4.01 21.77 -5.07
CA ALA A 294 5.25 21.22 -5.57
C ALA A 294 6.42 21.60 -4.65
N SER A 295 7.26 20.62 -4.31
CA SER A 295 8.43 20.82 -3.46
C SER A 295 9.69 20.42 -4.21
N PRO A 296 10.72 21.28 -4.27
CA PRO A 296 11.94 20.99 -5.04
C PRO A 296 12.66 19.71 -4.62
N TRP A 297 12.57 19.32 -3.34
CA TRP A 297 13.21 18.14 -2.78
C TRP A 297 12.32 16.89 -2.80
N LEU A 298 11.06 16.96 -3.23
CA LEU A 298 10.12 15.83 -3.33
C LEU A 298 9.70 15.62 -4.80
N ARG A 299 10.70 15.55 -5.66
CA ARG A 299 10.54 15.21 -7.08
C ARG A 299 10.67 13.72 -7.29
N GLY A 300 9.91 13.19 -8.26
CA GLY A 300 10.07 11.81 -8.68
C GLY A 300 11.42 11.57 -9.32
N VAL A 301 12.08 10.49 -8.93
CA VAL A 301 13.39 10.07 -9.43
C VAL A 301 13.35 8.59 -9.85
N ASP A 302 14.21 8.21 -10.81
CA ASP A 302 14.43 6.82 -11.17
C ASP A 302 14.96 6.03 -9.98
N ASP A 303 14.49 4.82 -9.79
CA ASP A 303 14.87 3.94 -8.69
C ASP A 303 15.20 2.52 -9.20
N PRO A 304 16.27 2.39 -10.02
CA PRO A 304 16.60 1.15 -10.73
C PRO A 304 16.97 0.00 -9.80
N TYR A 305 17.33 0.28 -8.55
CA TYR A 305 17.73 -0.74 -7.58
C TYR A 305 16.61 -1.14 -6.61
N ASP A 306 15.41 -0.61 -6.74
CA ASP A 306 14.26 -0.93 -5.87
C ASP A 306 13.99 -2.44 -5.78
N GLY A 307 14.20 -3.19 -6.87
CA GLY A 307 14.07 -4.65 -6.89
C GLY A 307 15.30 -5.46 -6.48
N ALA A 308 16.48 -4.83 -6.29
CA ALA A 308 17.73 -5.53 -6.12
C ALA A 308 17.87 -6.30 -4.81
N GLY A 309 17.23 -5.84 -3.75
CA GLY A 309 17.22 -6.46 -2.41
C GLY A 309 16.16 -7.56 -2.22
N GLY A 310 15.55 -8.06 -3.29
CA GLY A 310 14.49 -9.06 -3.21
C GLY A 310 13.14 -8.47 -2.78
N ASP A 311 12.85 -7.23 -3.18
CA ASP A 311 11.60 -6.54 -2.87
C ASP A 311 10.37 -7.30 -3.38
N PRO A 312 9.50 -7.82 -2.49
CA PRO A 312 8.29 -8.54 -2.89
C PRO A 312 7.22 -7.62 -3.49
N TYR A 313 7.38 -6.31 -3.32
CA TYR A 313 6.45 -5.27 -3.77
C TYR A 313 6.87 -4.60 -5.08
N HIS A 314 8.09 -4.85 -5.54
CA HIS A 314 8.60 -4.24 -6.78
C HIS A 314 7.65 -4.46 -7.95
N ARG A 315 7.11 -5.67 -8.09
CA ARG A 315 6.04 -6.01 -9.05
C ARG A 315 5.06 -6.99 -8.41
N TRP A 316 3.78 -6.71 -8.56
CA TRP A 316 2.73 -7.57 -8.05
C TRP A 316 1.58 -7.72 -9.06
N THR A 317 0.85 -8.83 -8.94
CA THR A 317 -0.31 -9.13 -9.78
C THR A 317 -1.45 -9.63 -8.90
N ARG A 318 -2.65 -9.16 -9.17
CA ARG A 318 -3.89 -9.61 -8.55
C ARG A 318 -4.91 -9.96 -9.63
N GLN A 319 -5.63 -11.05 -9.43
CA GLN A 319 -6.71 -11.49 -10.29
C GLN A 319 -8.01 -11.52 -9.50
N VAL A 320 -9.05 -10.90 -10.02
CA VAL A 320 -10.37 -10.86 -9.37
C VAL A 320 -11.47 -11.16 -10.39
N SER A 321 -12.57 -11.74 -9.95
CA SER A 321 -13.75 -11.88 -10.80
C SER A 321 -14.38 -10.51 -11.08
N VAL A 322 -15.05 -10.35 -12.21
CA VAL A 322 -15.78 -9.11 -12.51
C VAL A 322 -16.85 -8.78 -11.45
N THR A 323 -17.46 -9.81 -10.85
CA THR A 323 -18.43 -9.64 -9.78
C THR A 323 -17.78 -9.07 -8.52
N ALA A 324 -16.61 -9.58 -8.12
CA ALA A 324 -15.86 -9.04 -7.00
C ALA A 324 -15.40 -7.61 -7.29
N ALA A 325 -14.81 -7.37 -8.47
CA ALA A 325 -14.40 -6.04 -8.88
C ALA A 325 -15.56 -5.03 -8.92
N ALA A 326 -16.75 -5.46 -9.36
CA ALA A 326 -17.94 -4.62 -9.33
C ALA A 326 -18.39 -4.27 -7.91
N LYS A 327 -18.28 -5.23 -6.98
CA LYS A 327 -18.55 -5.01 -5.55
C LYS A 327 -17.55 -4.03 -4.94
N ASP A 328 -16.26 -4.22 -5.20
CA ASP A 328 -15.18 -3.37 -4.69
C ASP A 328 -15.31 -1.92 -5.19
N LEU A 329 -15.67 -1.72 -6.48
CA LEU A 329 -15.90 -0.41 -7.06
C LEU A 329 -17.15 0.30 -6.50
N GLY A 330 -18.16 -0.44 -6.06
CA GLY A 330 -19.37 0.11 -5.45
C GLY A 330 -19.98 1.25 -6.26
N ARG A 331 -20.14 2.43 -5.63
CA ARG A 331 -20.73 3.64 -6.26
C ARG A 331 -19.91 4.24 -7.42
N LEU A 332 -18.67 3.84 -7.58
CA LEU A 332 -17.83 4.28 -8.72
C LEU A 332 -18.23 3.61 -10.04
N LEU A 333 -19.05 2.56 -10.00
CA LEU A 333 -19.48 1.79 -11.15
C LEU A 333 -20.94 2.12 -11.54
N LYS A 334 -21.17 2.42 -12.82
CA LYS A 334 -22.50 2.62 -13.40
C LYS A 334 -22.95 1.40 -14.20
N GLY A 335 -23.79 0.56 -13.61
CA GLY A 335 -24.27 -0.69 -14.22
C GLY A 335 -23.29 -1.86 -14.06
N LYS A 336 -23.11 -2.72 -15.08
CA LYS A 336 -22.17 -3.85 -15.04
C LYS A 336 -20.78 -3.38 -15.48
N LEU A 337 -19.73 -3.91 -14.84
CA LEU A 337 -18.35 -3.56 -15.19
C LEU A 337 -17.96 -4.06 -16.60
N VAL A 338 -17.47 -3.14 -17.41
CA VAL A 338 -16.88 -3.40 -18.73
C VAL A 338 -15.36 -3.41 -18.63
N GLY A 339 -14.78 -2.48 -17.86
CA GLY A 339 -13.35 -2.39 -17.63
C GLY A 339 -12.93 -1.08 -16.98
N ILE A 340 -11.64 -0.93 -16.73
CA ILE A 340 -11.02 0.28 -16.20
C ILE A 340 -9.91 0.70 -17.17
N ARG A 341 -9.84 1.98 -17.50
CA ARG A 341 -8.80 2.56 -18.36
C ARG A 341 -8.10 3.67 -17.61
N VAL A 342 -6.80 3.54 -17.41
CA VAL A 342 -5.95 4.64 -16.91
C VAL A 342 -5.86 5.70 -18.01
N THR A 343 -6.07 6.96 -17.65
CA THR A 343 -6.11 8.10 -18.57
C THR A 343 -4.96 9.06 -18.35
N GLN A 344 -4.39 9.09 -17.14
CA GLN A 344 -3.27 9.94 -16.81
C GLN A 344 -2.40 9.29 -15.73
N HIS A 345 -1.10 9.36 -15.91
CA HIS A 345 -0.06 8.99 -14.94
C HIS A 345 0.62 10.25 -14.41
N GLY A 346 1.27 10.13 -13.25
CA GLY A 346 2.25 11.10 -12.76
C GLY A 346 3.57 10.98 -13.53
N VAL A 347 4.66 11.41 -12.94
CA VAL A 347 6.01 11.20 -13.50
C VAL A 347 6.42 9.73 -13.43
N SER A 348 5.90 8.99 -12.45
CA SER A 348 5.95 7.52 -12.40
C SER A 348 4.69 6.92 -13.03
N PRO A 349 4.63 5.59 -13.26
CA PRO A 349 3.41 4.92 -13.71
C PRO A 349 2.24 4.92 -12.70
N ARG A 350 2.29 5.72 -11.63
CA ARG A 350 1.17 5.87 -10.69
C ARG A 350 0.01 6.59 -11.33
N ILE A 351 -1.20 6.12 -11.03
CA ILE A 351 -2.44 6.62 -11.61
C ILE A 351 -2.80 7.96 -10.96
N MET A 352 -2.86 9.02 -11.76
CA MET A 352 -3.51 10.26 -11.40
C MET A 352 -5.01 10.21 -11.71
N SER A 353 -5.35 9.75 -12.92
CA SER A 353 -6.74 9.66 -13.38
C SER A 353 -7.00 8.37 -14.14
N ALA A 354 -8.19 7.82 -13.95
CA ALA A 354 -8.68 6.66 -14.68
C ALA A 354 -10.20 6.78 -14.95
N THR A 355 -10.68 6.01 -15.91
CA THR A 355 -12.10 5.89 -16.23
C THR A 355 -12.59 4.48 -15.89
N VAL A 356 -13.52 4.36 -14.96
CA VAL A 356 -14.32 3.15 -14.74
C VAL A 356 -15.44 3.12 -15.79
N ILE A 357 -15.46 2.06 -16.59
CA ILE A 357 -16.40 1.88 -17.71
C ILE A 357 -17.45 0.86 -17.30
N GLY A 358 -18.69 1.31 -17.19
CA GLY A 358 -19.84 0.46 -16.92
C GLY A 358 -20.81 0.43 -18.10
N THR A 359 -21.78 -0.50 -18.07
CA THR A 359 -22.79 -0.64 -19.14
C THR A 359 -23.79 0.52 -19.18
N LYS A 360 -23.90 1.30 -18.10
CA LYS A 360 -24.82 2.45 -17.97
C LYS A 360 -24.08 3.80 -17.97
N GLY A 361 -22.79 3.82 -18.33
CA GLY A 361 -21.98 5.04 -18.39
C GLY A 361 -20.61 4.88 -17.77
N THR A 362 -19.87 5.98 -17.73
CA THR A 362 -18.49 6.05 -17.23
C THR A 362 -18.40 6.91 -15.97
N THR A 363 -17.35 6.70 -15.19
CA THR A 363 -17.00 7.53 -14.01
C THR A 363 -15.50 7.80 -14.06
N THR A 364 -15.10 9.05 -13.99
CA THR A 364 -13.69 9.43 -13.80
C THR A 364 -13.35 9.27 -12.32
N VAL A 365 -12.21 8.65 -12.03
CA VAL A 365 -11.74 8.33 -10.69
C VAL A 365 -10.25 8.63 -10.56
N THR A 366 -9.79 8.87 -9.33
CA THR A 366 -8.36 9.03 -9.01
C THR A 366 -7.70 7.68 -8.74
N GLY A 367 -6.35 7.65 -8.78
CA GLY A 367 -5.56 6.49 -8.34
C GLY A 367 -5.86 6.10 -6.90
N ALA A 368 -5.99 7.08 -6.00
CA ALA A 368 -6.32 6.85 -4.60
C ALA A 368 -7.71 6.20 -4.41
N GLN A 369 -8.70 6.59 -5.20
CA GLN A 369 -10.03 5.95 -5.18
C GLN A 369 -9.97 4.49 -5.64
N LEU A 370 -9.16 4.17 -6.66
CA LEU A 370 -8.94 2.79 -7.10
C LEU A 370 -8.13 1.99 -6.08
N GLN A 371 -7.10 2.61 -5.48
CA GLN A 371 -6.32 1.99 -4.41
C GLN A 371 -7.23 1.61 -3.24
N GLY A 372 -8.06 2.53 -2.76
CA GLY A 372 -9.01 2.27 -1.67
C GLY A 372 -10.06 1.22 -2.03
N ALA A 373 -10.64 1.28 -3.23
CA ALA A 373 -11.65 0.34 -3.68
C ALA A 373 -11.12 -1.10 -3.74
N PHE A 374 -9.94 -1.31 -4.29
CA PHE A 374 -9.36 -2.63 -4.47
C PHE A 374 -8.37 -3.04 -3.36
N GLY A 375 -8.05 -2.18 -2.39
CA GLY A 375 -7.01 -2.42 -1.40
C GLY A 375 -5.65 -2.66 -2.05
N LEU A 376 -5.23 -1.80 -2.99
CA LEU A 376 -3.96 -1.93 -3.71
C LEU A 376 -2.80 -1.44 -2.84
N LEU A 377 -1.63 -2.05 -3.04
CA LEU A 377 -0.41 -1.67 -2.31
C LEU A 377 0.05 -0.24 -2.65
N SER A 378 -0.20 0.21 -3.87
CA SER A 378 0.11 1.56 -4.35
C SER A 378 -0.87 2.00 -5.43
N THR A 379 -0.79 3.25 -5.86
CA THR A 379 -1.51 3.76 -7.03
C THR A 379 -0.83 3.40 -8.36
N TRP A 380 0.35 2.80 -8.37
CA TRP A 380 0.97 2.24 -9.57
C TRP A 380 0.25 0.95 -9.95
N ALA A 381 -0.72 1.05 -10.82
CA ALA A 381 -1.50 -0.10 -11.25
C ALA A 381 -1.98 0.04 -12.69
N SER A 382 -2.17 -1.10 -13.34
CA SER A 382 -2.83 -1.22 -14.63
C SER A 382 -3.91 -2.29 -14.55
N PHE A 383 -4.97 -2.11 -15.34
CA PHE A 383 -6.13 -2.99 -15.33
C PHE A 383 -6.33 -3.61 -16.69
N THR A 384 -6.65 -4.91 -16.73
CA THR A 384 -7.06 -5.61 -17.95
C THR A 384 -8.26 -6.48 -17.62
N THR A 385 -9.39 -6.22 -18.28
CA THR A 385 -10.59 -7.06 -18.18
C THR A 385 -10.69 -7.92 -19.42
N ILE A 386 -10.74 -9.24 -19.24
CA ILE A 386 -10.96 -10.22 -20.33
C ILE A 386 -12.30 -10.89 -20.08
N SER A 387 -13.20 -10.79 -21.07
CA SER A 387 -14.49 -11.48 -21.04
C SER A 387 -14.60 -12.50 -22.18
N GLY A 388 -15.32 -13.59 -21.91
CA GLY A 388 -15.61 -14.62 -22.92
C GLY A 388 -17.00 -15.20 -22.76
N SER A 389 -17.68 -15.50 -23.85
CA SER A 389 -18.94 -16.21 -23.88
C SER A 389 -19.06 -17.07 -25.13
N ALA A 390 -19.81 -18.16 -25.03
CA ALA A 390 -20.21 -18.95 -26.15
C ALA A 390 -21.42 -18.32 -26.87
N GLY A 391 -21.55 -18.54 -28.14
CA GLY A 391 -22.71 -18.16 -28.93
C GLY A 391 -22.78 -18.89 -30.25
N HIS A 392 -23.82 -18.64 -31.01
CA HIS A 392 -23.98 -19.11 -32.36
C HIS A 392 -24.20 -17.87 -33.25
N ALA A 393 -23.44 -17.70 -34.29
CA ALA A 393 -23.61 -16.61 -35.23
C ALA A 393 -23.08 -16.98 -36.62
N PRO A 394 -23.53 -16.33 -37.69
CA PRO A 394 -22.84 -16.38 -38.97
C PRO A 394 -21.42 -15.83 -38.76
N VAL A 395 -20.42 -16.57 -39.23
CA VAL A 395 -19.01 -16.16 -39.09
C VAL A 395 -18.70 -15.09 -40.12
N THR A 396 -18.44 -13.86 -39.70
CA THR A 396 -18.06 -12.73 -40.58
C THR A 396 -16.60 -12.30 -40.43
N GLY A 397 -15.76 -13.05 -39.69
CA GLY A 397 -14.36 -12.72 -39.44
C GLY A 397 -13.39 -13.81 -39.90
N ALA A 398 -12.37 -13.44 -40.68
CA ALA A 398 -11.29 -14.35 -41.05
C ALA A 398 -10.32 -14.57 -39.87
N VAL A 399 -10.06 -15.82 -39.53
CA VAL A 399 -8.99 -16.22 -38.63
C VAL A 399 -7.68 -16.21 -39.40
N HIS A 400 -6.72 -15.38 -39.02
CA HIS A 400 -5.39 -15.39 -39.64
C HIS A 400 -4.48 -16.36 -38.84
N GLY A 401 -4.01 -17.40 -39.55
CA GLY A 401 -2.88 -18.21 -39.03
C GLY A 401 -3.18 -19.57 -38.40
N ALA A 402 -4.32 -20.21 -38.68
CA ALA A 402 -4.55 -21.59 -38.28
C ALA A 402 -4.94 -22.46 -39.50
N ASN A 403 -4.07 -23.39 -39.88
CA ASN A 403 -4.31 -24.31 -41.01
C ASN A 403 -5.55 -25.21 -40.82
N ASP A 404 -6.05 -25.39 -39.60
CA ASP A 404 -7.18 -26.29 -39.31
C ASP A 404 -8.58 -25.63 -39.25
N LEU A 405 -8.68 -24.33 -38.98
CA LEU A 405 -9.99 -23.66 -38.84
C LEU A 405 -10.53 -23.05 -40.15
N SER A 406 -9.62 -22.60 -41.05
CA SER A 406 -10.01 -22.05 -42.34
C SER A 406 -10.46 -23.13 -43.35
N VAL A 407 -9.82 -24.30 -43.29
CA VAL A 407 -10.14 -25.44 -44.21
C VAL A 407 -11.51 -26.01 -43.88
N ILE A 408 -11.88 -26.17 -42.63
CA ILE A 408 -13.21 -26.69 -42.24
C ILE A 408 -14.33 -25.71 -42.63
N THR A 409 -14.11 -24.41 -42.55
CA THR A 409 -15.10 -23.39 -42.97
C THR A 409 -15.24 -23.35 -44.51
N GLN A 410 -14.13 -23.53 -45.25
CA GLN A 410 -14.14 -23.60 -46.70
C GLN A 410 -14.75 -24.92 -47.22
N LEU A 411 -14.45 -26.06 -46.59
CA LEU A 411 -15.04 -27.35 -46.95
C LEU A 411 -16.55 -27.38 -46.67
N LYS A 412 -17.04 -26.82 -45.57
CA LYS A 412 -18.49 -26.72 -45.27
C LYS A 412 -19.23 -25.84 -46.28
N ARG A 413 -18.61 -24.79 -46.81
CA ARG A 413 -19.17 -23.97 -47.93
C ARG A 413 -19.18 -24.73 -49.23
N ALA A 414 -18.14 -25.50 -49.55
CA ALA A 414 -18.03 -26.25 -50.79
C ALA A 414 -19.03 -27.39 -50.90
N PHE A 415 -19.44 -28.00 -49.76
CA PHE A 415 -20.38 -29.12 -49.73
C PHE A 415 -21.84 -28.76 -49.42
N GLY A 416 -22.23 -27.47 -49.51
CA GLY A 416 -23.65 -27.06 -49.44
C GLY A 416 -24.31 -27.29 -48.08
N LEU A 417 -23.56 -27.50 -47.02
CA LEU A 417 -24.06 -27.59 -45.62
C LEU A 417 -24.41 -26.17 -45.08
N VAL A 418 -25.28 -25.49 -45.78
CA VAL A 418 -25.81 -24.15 -45.43
C VAL A 418 -26.96 -24.38 -44.47
N GLY A 419 -26.70 -24.26 -43.12
CA GLY A 419 -27.76 -24.37 -42.11
C GLY A 419 -27.25 -24.57 -40.68
N GLU A 420 -26.07 -25.14 -40.48
CA GLU A 420 -25.52 -25.30 -39.13
C GLU A 420 -24.87 -23.99 -38.62
N ARG A 421 -25.41 -23.46 -37.53
CA ARG A 421 -24.85 -22.32 -36.85
C ARG A 421 -23.49 -22.72 -36.24
N THR A 422 -22.41 -22.21 -36.82
CA THR A 422 -21.04 -22.47 -36.28
C THR A 422 -20.94 -21.96 -34.88
N PRO A 423 -20.46 -22.78 -33.94
CA PRO A 423 -20.19 -22.34 -32.55
C PRO A 423 -19.16 -21.22 -32.54
N VAL A 424 -19.42 -20.15 -31.81
CA VAL A 424 -18.59 -18.94 -31.77
C VAL A 424 -18.13 -18.66 -30.36
N LEU A 425 -16.83 -18.46 -30.17
CA LEU A 425 -16.27 -17.83 -29.00
C LEU A 425 -16.19 -16.33 -29.22
N ARG A 426 -16.82 -15.55 -28.36
CA ARG A 426 -16.82 -14.08 -28.44
C ARG A 426 -16.52 -13.46 -27.10
N GLY A 427 -15.99 -12.25 -27.10
CA GLY A 427 -15.71 -11.52 -25.87
C GLY A 427 -15.10 -10.16 -26.14
N ARG A 428 -14.46 -9.63 -25.11
CA ARG A 428 -13.82 -8.32 -25.14
C ARG A 428 -12.59 -8.27 -24.23
N VAL A 429 -11.61 -7.49 -24.62
CA VAL A 429 -10.46 -7.09 -23.79
C VAL A 429 -10.52 -5.58 -23.57
N VAL A 430 -10.43 -5.13 -22.32
CA VAL A 430 -10.49 -3.69 -21.98
C VAL A 430 -9.42 -3.37 -20.93
N PRO A 431 -8.55 -2.39 -21.20
CA PRO A 431 -8.33 -1.70 -22.46
C PRO A 431 -7.63 -2.58 -23.49
N ALA A 432 -7.82 -2.27 -24.76
CA ALA A 432 -7.10 -2.89 -25.86
C ALA A 432 -6.44 -1.80 -26.72
N GLY A 433 -5.23 -2.07 -27.20
CA GLY A 433 -4.51 -1.23 -28.15
C GLY A 433 -5.01 -1.42 -29.59
N ARG A 434 -4.74 -0.45 -30.45
CA ARG A 434 -5.02 -0.57 -31.89
C ARG A 434 -4.12 -1.67 -32.48
N GLY A 435 -4.73 -2.64 -33.17
CA GLY A 435 -4.00 -3.73 -33.81
C GLY A 435 -3.67 -4.92 -32.88
N ASP A 436 -4.03 -4.85 -31.59
CA ASP A 436 -3.86 -5.97 -30.69
C ASP A 436 -4.62 -7.22 -31.15
N SER A 437 -4.13 -8.38 -30.74
CA SER A 437 -4.77 -9.69 -30.98
C SER A 437 -4.84 -10.50 -29.70
N VAL A 438 -5.75 -11.46 -29.68
CA VAL A 438 -5.84 -12.50 -28.65
C VAL A 438 -5.51 -13.85 -29.23
N THR A 439 -4.84 -14.68 -28.43
CA THR A 439 -4.66 -16.10 -28.76
C THR A 439 -5.87 -16.87 -28.24
N ILE A 440 -6.37 -17.81 -29.02
CA ILE A 440 -7.43 -18.73 -28.64
C ILE A 440 -6.79 -20.08 -28.32
N GLU A 441 -7.12 -20.60 -27.17
CA GLU A 441 -6.67 -21.91 -26.72
C GLU A 441 -7.86 -22.80 -26.40
N MET A 442 -7.70 -24.10 -26.68
CA MET A 442 -8.68 -25.14 -26.36
C MET A 442 -8.08 -26.11 -25.36
N ARG A 443 -8.87 -26.57 -24.43
CA ARG A 443 -8.47 -27.57 -23.43
C ARG A 443 -8.35 -28.95 -24.06
N ALA A 444 -7.18 -29.56 -23.94
CA ALA A 444 -6.87 -30.93 -24.37
C ALA A 444 -6.41 -31.72 -23.14
N GLY A 445 -7.33 -32.46 -22.50
CA GLY A 445 -7.08 -33.13 -21.22
C GLY A 445 -6.76 -32.11 -20.11
N LYS A 446 -5.54 -32.19 -19.55
CA LYS A 446 -5.05 -31.27 -18.49
C LYS A 446 -4.34 -30.04 -19.05
N HIS A 447 -4.07 -29.96 -20.36
CA HIS A 447 -3.29 -28.92 -20.99
C HIS A 447 -4.14 -28.00 -21.88
N TRP A 448 -3.61 -26.81 -22.17
CA TRP A 448 -4.16 -25.88 -23.12
C TRP A 448 -3.37 -25.94 -24.42
N ARG A 449 -4.04 -26.06 -25.55
CA ARG A 449 -3.45 -26.07 -26.90
C ARG A 449 -3.90 -24.83 -27.65
N ARG A 450 -2.95 -24.08 -28.19
CA ARG A 450 -3.25 -22.97 -29.09
C ARG A 450 -3.96 -23.48 -30.32
N VAL A 451 -5.10 -22.86 -30.68
CA VAL A 451 -5.90 -23.20 -31.87
C VAL A 451 -5.96 -22.04 -32.88
N GLY A 452 -5.54 -20.85 -32.50
CA GLY A 452 -5.48 -19.70 -33.41
C GLY A 452 -5.30 -18.38 -32.69
N SER A 453 -5.38 -17.29 -33.46
CA SER A 453 -5.43 -15.93 -32.93
C SER A 453 -6.43 -15.08 -33.72
N VAL A 454 -6.96 -14.06 -33.07
CA VAL A 454 -7.90 -13.12 -33.70
C VAL A 454 -7.54 -11.69 -33.32
N ARG A 455 -7.54 -10.79 -34.31
CA ARG A 455 -7.32 -9.36 -34.11
C ARG A 455 -8.52 -8.75 -33.39
N LEU A 456 -8.24 -7.88 -32.40
CA LEU A 456 -9.28 -7.18 -31.66
C LEU A 456 -9.91 -6.08 -32.52
N GLY A 457 -11.23 -6.05 -32.53
CA GLY A 457 -12.02 -5.00 -33.18
C GLY A 457 -12.20 -3.76 -32.29
N LYS A 458 -13.09 -2.86 -32.73
CA LYS A 458 -13.39 -1.62 -31.99
C LYS A 458 -13.77 -1.90 -30.53
N GLY A 459 -13.14 -1.18 -29.62
CA GLY A 459 -13.36 -1.34 -28.18
C GLY A 459 -12.88 -2.69 -27.60
N GLY A 460 -11.94 -3.36 -28.31
CA GLY A 460 -11.34 -4.62 -27.85
C GLY A 460 -12.23 -5.85 -28.04
N SER A 461 -13.27 -5.78 -28.86
CA SER A 461 -14.17 -6.91 -29.13
C SER A 461 -13.51 -7.97 -29.99
N TYR A 462 -13.88 -9.24 -29.81
CA TYR A 462 -13.51 -10.35 -30.68
C TYR A 462 -14.67 -11.33 -30.84
N ALA A 463 -14.71 -12.00 -31.99
CA ALA A 463 -15.58 -13.12 -32.25
C ALA A 463 -14.85 -14.07 -33.21
N VAL A 464 -14.84 -15.36 -32.90
CA VAL A 464 -14.15 -16.38 -33.70
C VAL A 464 -14.97 -17.66 -33.72
N GLY A 465 -15.17 -18.20 -34.90
CA GLY A 465 -15.75 -19.55 -35.11
C GLY A 465 -14.78 -20.61 -34.58
N VAL A 466 -15.28 -21.56 -33.80
CA VAL A 466 -14.50 -22.69 -33.29
C VAL A 466 -14.97 -23.98 -33.99
N GLY A 467 -14.03 -24.77 -34.50
CA GLY A 467 -14.36 -25.89 -35.40
C GLY A 467 -15.01 -27.10 -34.70
N ARG A 468 -15.06 -27.15 -33.37
CA ARG A 468 -15.66 -28.22 -32.60
C ARG A 468 -16.10 -27.76 -31.21
N PRO A 469 -17.07 -28.43 -30.58
CA PRO A 469 -17.39 -28.23 -29.17
C PRO A 469 -16.19 -28.46 -28.26
N GLY A 470 -16.12 -27.73 -27.16
CA GLY A 470 -15.00 -27.86 -26.20
C GLY A 470 -14.95 -26.72 -25.20
N VAL A 471 -13.91 -26.76 -24.34
CA VAL A 471 -13.60 -25.69 -23.41
C VAL A 471 -12.51 -24.82 -24.02
N TYR A 472 -12.78 -23.55 -24.17
CA TYR A 472 -11.88 -22.57 -24.76
C TYR A 472 -11.54 -21.46 -23.77
N ARG A 473 -10.38 -20.84 -23.97
CA ARG A 473 -10.01 -19.59 -23.29
C ARG A 473 -9.32 -18.65 -24.27
N THR A 474 -9.32 -17.39 -23.90
CA THR A 474 -8.62 -16.33 -24.62
C THR A 474 -7.40 -15.92 -23.84
N VAL A 475 -6.24 -15.81 -24.46
CA VAL A 475 -5.01 -15.32 -23.86
C VAL A 475 -4.64 -13.99 -24.48
N TYR A 476 -4.43 -12.97 -23.64
CA TYR A 476 -4.04 -11.63 -24.06
C TYR A 476 -2.80 -11.17 -23.30
N ARG A 477 -1.69 -10.94 -24.01
CA ARG A 477 -0.40 -10.50 -23.43
C ARG A 477 0.03 -11.34 -22.22
N GLY A 478 -0.13 -12.68 -22.33
CA GLY A 478 0.19 -13.62 -21.25
C GLY A 478 -0.82 -13.67 -20.11
N LEU A 479 -1.99 -13.04 -20.26
CA LEU A 479 -3.09 -13.12 -19.28
C LEU A 479 -4.13 -14.13 -19.77
N ASP A 480 -4.37 -15.14 -18.93
CA ASP A 480 -5.33 -16.21 -19.20
C ASP A 480 -6.76 -15.74 -18.87
N GLY A 481 -7.55 -15.45 -19.90
CA GLY A 481 -8.96 -15.15 -19.75
C GLY A 481 -9.78 -16.32 -19.19
N PRO A 482 -11.07 -16.09 -18.91
CA PRO A 482 -11.94 -17.12 -18.36
C PRO A 482 -12.15 -18.26 -19.33
N SER A 483 -12.31 -19.47 -18.78
CA SER A 483 -12.71 -20.67 -19.55
C SER A 483 -14.17 -20.58 -19.96
N VAL A 484 -14.46 -20.89 -21.22
CA VAL A 484 -15.80 -20.86 -21.83
C VAL A 484 -16.09 -22.23 -22.46
N VAL A 485 -17.21 -22.82 -22.08
CA VAL A 485 -17.72 -24.04 -22.71
C VAL A 485 -18.47 -23.63 -23.98
N VAL A 486 -18.00 -24.08 -25.14
CA VAL A 486 -18.66 -23.90 -26.44
C VAL A 486 -19.24 -25.23 -26.84
N ARG A 487 -20.53 -25.26 -27.10
CA ARG A 487 -21.32 -26.46 -27.47
C ARG A 487 -21.71 -26.42 -28.93
#